data_ec37970a3e62a25520a30e05119012d3
#
_entry.id   ec37970a3e62a25520a30e05119012d3
#
_cell.length_a   1.000
_cell.length_b   1.000
_cell.length_c   1.000
_cell.angle_alpha   90.00
_cell.angle_beta   90.00
_cell.angle_gamma   90.00
#
_symmetry.space_group_name_H-M   'P 1'
#
loop_
_entity.id
_entity.type
_entity.pdbx_description
1 polymer ?
#
loop_
_entity_poly.entity_id
_entity_poly.type
_entity_poly.pdbx_seq_one_letter_code
_entity_poly.pdbx_strand_id
1 'polypeptide(L)'
;MPPARWASTKPARPRSWPDAARLAALALAGAVALAPLVARADFTGRVVGVADGDTLTVLDGERQVRVRLWGIDAPERGQPWSSRSREALGARAMHREARVVTRGHDGYGRTLARVVVDGVDLGDAQLADGLAWVYRRYANDASMIALEDGARAARRGLWSQRDPEPPWRYRERASPPHGTVRAATPGGVGR
;
A
#
# COMPACT_ATOMS: atom_id res chain seq x y z
N MET A 1 16.98 -82.71 56.10
CA MET A 1 16.81 -82.08 54.79
C MET A 1 15.89 -80.89 54.95
N PRO A 2 16.37 -79.65 54.83
CA PRO A 2 15.51 -78.47 54.81
C PRO A 2 15.18 -78.14 53.37
N PRO A 3 13.98 -77.52 53.08
CA PRO A 3 13.54 -77.19 51.74
C PRO A 3 14.17 -75.94 51.20
N ALA A 4 14.35 -75.95 49.88
CA ALA A 4 14.96 -74.87 49.10
C ALA A 4 14.07 -73.60 49.07
N ARG A 5 14.71 -72.43 49.33
CA ARG A 5 14.10 -71.10 49.19
C ARG A 5 14.13 -70.69 47.74
N TRP A 6 12.98 -70.46 47.16
CA TRP A 6 12.85 -69.84 45.83
C TRP A 6 13.09 -68.33 45.97
N ALA A 7 14.13 -67.85 45.36
CA ALA A 7 14.37 -66.38 45.23
C ALA A 7 13.55 -65.82 44.09
N SER A 8 12.55 -65.02 44.39
CA SER A 8 11.74 -64.27 43.44
C SER A 8 12.59 -63.14 42.88
N THR A 9 13.07 -63.26 41.66
CA THR A 9 13.68 -62.16 40.90
C THR A 9 12.58 -61.27 40.29
N LYS A 10 12.44 -60.05 40.80
CA LYS A 10 11.56 -59.04 40.22
C LYS A 10 12.15 -58.58 38.85
N PRO A 11 11.37 -58.48 37.80
CA PRO A 11 11.85 -57.92 36.51
C PRO A 11 12.23 -56.47 36.67
N ALA A 12 13.39 -56.10 36.13
CA ALA A 12 13.88 -54.73 36.05
C ALA A 12 12.90 -53.84 35.22
N ARG A 13 12.55 -52.65 35.76
CA ARG A 13 11.82 -51.66 35.04
C ARG A 13 12.60 -51.14 33.81
N PRO A 14 12.00 -50.98 32.65
CA PRO A 14 12.69 -50.36 31.52
C PRO A 14 13.07 -48.94 31.87
N ARG A 15 14.33 -48.59 31.59
CA ARG A 15 14.86 -47.23 31.71
C ARG A 15 14.05 -46.29 30.81
N SER A 16 13.42 -45.28 31.41
CA SER A 16 12.83 -44.18 30.64
C SER A 16 13.90 -43.48 29.81
N TRP A 17 13.65 -43.38 28.52
CA TRP A 17 14.53 -42.64 27.62
C TRP A 17 14.44 -41.14 27.97
N PRO A 18 15.57 -40.44 27.95
CA PRO A 18 15.60 -39.05 28.38
C PRO A 18 14.79 -38.16 27.42
N ASP A 19 14.20 -37.11 28.01
CA ASP A 19 13.31 -36.12 27.39
C ASP A 19 13.91 -35.29 26.23
N ALA A 20 15.07 -35.68 25.70
CA ALA A 20 15.75 -35.03 24.58
C ALA A 20 14.92 -35.00 23.29
N ALA A 21 14.06 -36.01 23.06
CA ALA A 21 13.21 -36.08 21.88
C ALA A 21 12.00 -35.10 21.97
N ARG A 22 11.57 -34.73 23.18
CA ARG A 22 10.47 -33.79 23.37
C ARG A 22 10.92 -32.33 23.28
N LEU A 23 12.18 -32.03 23.63
CA LEU A 23 12.75 -30.70 23.49
C LEU A 23 13.08 -30.37 22.03
N ALA A 24 13.43 -31.35 21.20
CA ALA A 24 13.65 -31.16 19.77
C ALA A 24 12.35 -30.83 18.99
N ALA A 25 11.22 -31.38 19.42
CA ALA A 25 9.91 -31.10 18.77
C ALA A 25 9.39 -29.68 19.09
N LEU A 26 9.72 -29.12 20.26
CA LEU A 26 9.34 -27.75 20.62
C LEU A 26 10.22 -26.67 19.97
N ALA A 27 11.46 -27.01 19.62
CA ALA A 27 12.37 -26.10 18.92
C ALA A 27 12.00 -25.91 17.44
N LEU A 28 11.31 -26.89 16.81
CA LEU A 28 10.91 -26.81 15.40
C LEU A 28 9.59 -26.06 15.19
N ALA A 29 8.74 -25.91 16.22
CA ALA A 29 7.47 -25.18 16.16
C ALA A 29 7.63 -23.66 16.33
N GLY A 30 8.80 -23.17 16.78
CA GLY A 30 9.09 -21.74 17.01
C GLY A 30 9.67 -21.00 15.82
N ALA A 31 10.00 -21.68 14.73
CA ALA A 31 10.46 -21.06 13.48
C ALA A 31 9.29 -20.73 12.53
N VAL A 32 8.16 -20.24 13.08
CA VAL A 32 7.21 -19.47 12.26
C VAL A 32 7.96 -18.17 11.90
N ALA A 33 8.43 -18.17 10.67
CA ALA A 33 9.16 -17.14 10.03
C ALA A 33 8.56 -15.76 10.36
N LEU A 34 9.25 -14.98 11.18
CA LEU A 34 9.27 -13.55 11.03
C LEU A 34 9.90 -13.32 9.64
N ALA A 35 9.09 -13.44 8.58
CA ALA A 35 9.49 -12.94 7.30
C ALA A 35 9.78 -11.46 7.55
N PRO A 36 11.03 -10.98 7.37
CA PRO A 36 11.29 -9.57 7.54
C PRO A 36 10.32 -8.87 6.60
N LEU A 37 9.60 -7.90 7.11
CA LEU A 37 8.89 -6.93 6.28
C LEU A 37 9.99 -6.22 5.50
N VAL A 38 10.41 -6.81 4.38
CA VAL A 38 11.48 -6.29 3.55
C VAL A 38 10.92 -4.99 3.02
N ALA A 39 11.34 -3.88 3.64
CA ALA A 39 11.18 -2.57 3.02
C ALA A 39 11.76 -2.75 1.61
N ARG A 40 10.89 -2.67 0.60
CA ARG A 40 11.31 -2.94 -0.77
C ARG A 40 12.35 -1.92 -1.15
N ALA A 41 13.54 -2.40 -1.53
CA ALA A 41 14.63 -1.55 -1.99
C ALA A 41 14.19 -0.73 -3.23
N ASP A 42 14.88 0.36 -3.49
CA ASP A 42 14.77 1.10 -4.75
C ASP A 42 15.02 0.15 -5.92
N PHE A 43 14.31 0.35 -7.01
CA PHE A 43 14.46 -0.46 -8.21
C PHE A 43 14.25 0.37 -9.47
N THR A 44 14.66 -0.18 -10.61
CA THR A 44 14.42 0.39 -11.92
C THR A 44 13.61 -0.59 -12.75
N GLY A 45 12.68 -0.07 -13.56
CA GLY A 45 11.85 -0.90 -14.41
C GLY A 45 11.04 -0.09 -15.40
N ARG A 46 10.47 -0.78 -16.39
CA ARG A 46 9.67 -0.14 -17.43
C ARG A 46 8.24 0.11 -16.96
N VAL A 47 7.70 1.29 -17.19
CA VAL A 47 6.29 1.60 -16.95
C VAL A 47 5.42 0.88 -17.99
N VAL A 48 4.50 0.03 -17.54
CA VAL A 48 3.62 -0.79 -18.37
C VAL A 48 2.16 -0.45 -18.24
N GLY A 49 1.79 0.47 -17.33
CA GLY A 49 0.42 0.90 -17.13
C GLY A 49 0.31 2.19 -16.32
N VAL A 50 -0.74 2.98 -16.57
CA VAL A 50 -1.13 4.16 -15.80
C VAL A 50 -2.61 4.04 -15.47
N ALA A 51 -2.94 3.94 -14.18
CA ALA A 51 -4.30 3.74 -13.70
C ALA A 51 -5.06 5.07 -13.58
N ASP A 52 -4.41 6.07 -13.02
CA ASP A 52 -4.93 7.42 -12.75
C ASP A 52 -3.78 8.43 -12.72
N GLY A 53 -4.00 9.64 -12.21
CA GLY A 53 -3.02 10.72 -12.23
C GLY A 53 -1.88 10.59 -11.22
N ASP A 54 -1.90 9.59 -10.34
CA ASP A 54 -0.85 9.36 -9.33
C ASP A 54 -0.50 7.88 -9.13
N THR A 55 -1.06 6.98 -9.94
CA THR A 55 -0.84 5.54 -9.81
C THR A 55 -0.45 4.91 -11.14
N LEU A 56 0.67 4.21 -11.16
CA LEU A 56 1.21 3.53 -12.33
C LEU A 56 1.68 2.12 -11.99
N THR A 57 1.96 1.32 -13.03
CA THR A 57 2.52 -0.03 -12.89
C THR A 57 3.90 -0.07 -13.53
N VAL A 58 4.89 -0.51 -12.77
CA VAL A 58 6.28 -0.69 -13.22
C VAL A 58 6.60 -2.17 -13.27
N LEU A 59 7.22 -2.61 -14.35
CA LEU A 59 7.72 -3.97 -14.54
C LEU A 59 9.14 -4.05 -13.98
N ASP A 60 9.31 -4.71 -12.84
CA ASP A 60 10.56 -4.99 -12.16
C ASP A 60 10.97 -6.45 -12.46
N GLY A 61 11.84 -6.66 -13.43
CA GLY A 61 12.06 -7.97 -14.02
C GLY A 61 10.77 -8.50 -14.66
N GLU A 62 10.26 -9.63 -14.19
CA GLU A 62 8.97 -10.21 -14.62
C GLU A 62 7.78 -9.79 -13.74
N ARG A 63 8.04 -9.05 -12.68
CA ARG A 63 7.03 -8.69 -11.68
C ARG A 63 6.42 -7.32 -11.94
N GLN A 64 5.10 -7.25 -12.05
CA GLN A 64 4.37 -6.00 -12.07
C GLN A 64 4.21 -5.43 -10.67
N VAL A 65 4.69 -4.21 -10.45
CA VAL A 65 4.61 -3.47 -9.20
C VAL A 65 3.70 -2.29 -9.38
N ARG A 66 2.60 -2.25 -8.61
CA ARG A 66 1.72 -1.10 -8.56
C ARG A 66 2.33 -0.03 -7.65
N VAL A 67 2.61 1.13 -8.21
CA VAL A 67 3.29 2.25 -7.54
C VAL A 67 2.33 3.43 -7.46
N ARG A 68 2.16 3.97 -6.25
CA ARG A 68 1.50 5.25 -6.01
C ARG A 68 2.57 6.33 -5.79
N LEU A 69 2.46 7.42 -6.51
CA LEU A 69 3.36 8.56 -6.36
C LEU A 69 3.24 9.14 -4.96
N TRP A 70 4.38 9.23 -4.27
CA TRP A 70 4.44 9.70 -2.90
C TRP A 70 4.14 11.20 -2.81
N GLY A 71 3.37 11.58 -1.78
CA GLY A 71 3.18 12.97 -1.39
C GLY A 71 2.15 13.74 -2.21
N ILE A 72 1.58 13.17 -3.26
CA ILE A 72 0.54 13.81 -4.07
C ILE A 72 -0.79 13.06 -4.02
N ASP A 73 -1.87 13.73 -4.41
CA ASP A 73 -3.20 13.16 -4.59
C ASP A 73 -3.83 13.74 -5.86
N ALA A 74 -4.05 12.91 -6.85
CA ALA A 74 -4.61 13.31 -8.15
C ALA A 74 -6.15 13.22 -8.15
N PRO A 75 -6.83 13.92 -9.05
CA PRO A 75 -8.28 13.84 -9.19
C PRO A 75 -8.76 12.40 -9.38
N GLU A 76 -9.77 12.01 -8.63
CA GLU A 76 -10.41 10.71 -8.70
C GLU A 76 -11.16 10.51 -10.02
N ARG A 77 -11.37 9.25 -10.40
CA ARG A 77 -12.15 8.93 -11.60
C ARG A 77 -13.54 9.56 -11.52
N GLY A 78 -13.93 10.29 -12.54
CA GLY A 78 -15.19 11.04 -12.58
C GLY A 78 -15.10 12.45 -12.02
N GLN A 79 -13.99 12.81 -11.37
CA GLN A 79 -13.71 14.17 -10.94
C GLN A 79 -13.19 15.01 -12.14
N PRO A 80 -13.49 16.29 -12.24
CA PRO A 80 -12.87 17.16 -13.23
C PRO A 80 -11.35 17.03 -13.23
N TRP A 81 -10.72 17.08 -14.39
CA TRP A 81 -9.26 16.92 -14.59
C TRP A 81 -8.70 15.51 -14.38
N SER A 82 -9.46 14.52 -13.96
CA SER A 82 -8.95 13.15 -13.75
C SER A 82 -8.34 12.53 -15.01
N SER A 83 -9.03 12.66 -16.17
CA SER A 83 -8.51 12.15 -17.44
C SER A 83 -7.23 12.87 -17.87
N ARG A 84 -7.18 14.21 -17.74
CA ARG A 84 -6.01 15.00 -18.11
C ARG A 84 -4.81 14.72 -17.22
N SER A 85 -5.04 14.54 -15.89
CA SER A 85 -4.01 14.16 -14.96
C SER A 85 -3.40 12.79 -15.32
N ARG A 86 -4.25 11.79 -15.61
CA ARG A 86 -3.83 10.46 -16.07
C ARG A 86 -3.09 10.50 -17.40
N GLU A 87 -3.59 11.26 -18.37
CA GLU A 87 -2.98 11.40 -19.69
C GLU A 87 -1.60 12.05 -19.62
N ALA A 88 -1.44 13.10 -18.81
CA ALA A 88 -0.16 13.77 -18.60
C ALA A 88 0.88 12.85 -17.95
N LEU A 89 0.47 12.07 -16.93
CA LEU A 89 1.32 11.04 -16.33
C LEU A 89 1.70 9.98 -17.38
N GLY A 90 0.74 9.51 -18.17
CA GLY A 90 0.97 8.54 -19.22
C GLY A 90 1.93 9.05 -20.31
N ALA A 91 1.78 10.28 -20.76
CA ALA A 91 2.65 10.89 -21.75
C ALA A 91 4.12 10.98 -21.31
N ARG A 92 4.36 11.15 -19.99
CA ARG A 92 5.71 11.19 -19.41
C ARG A 92 6.30 9.83 -19.10
N ALA A 93 5.47 8.85 -18.76
CA ALA A 93 5.94 7.62 -18.15
C ALA A 93 5.75 6.37 -19.01
N MET A 94 4.69 6.28 -19.84
CA MET A 94 4.33 5.04 -20.51
C MET A 94 5.44 4.51 -21.40
N HIS A 95 5.76 3.25 -21.22
CA HIS A 95 6.81 2.50 -21.94
C HIS A 95 8.26 2.98 -21.69
N ARG A 96 8.45 3.95 -20.80
CA ARG A 96 9.79 4.44 -20.43
C ARG A 96 10.33 3.69 -19.22
N GLU A 97 11.66 3.74 -19.07
CA GLU A 97 12.33 3.26 -17.88
C GLU A 97 12.17 4.26 -16.73
N ALA A 98 11.82 3.76 -15.56
CA ALA A 98 11.59 4.56 -14.38
C ALA A 98 12.46 4.07 -13.22
N ARG A 99 13.12 4.99 -12.53
CA ARG A 99 13.74 4.74 -11.23
C ARG A 99 12.70 4.98 -10.13
N VAL A 100 12.43 3.93 -9.36
CA VAL A 100 11.45 3.94 -8.27
C VAL A 100 12.19 4.02 -6.94
N VAL A 101 12.05 5.14 -6.24
CA VAL A 101 12.64 5.38 -4.91
C VAL A 101 11.56 5.14 -3.86
N THR A 102 11.61 3.98 -3.26
CA THR A 102 10.56 3.47 -2.35
C THR A 102 10.54 4.26 -1.03
N ARG A 103 9.34 4.64 -0.58
CA ARG A 103 9.07 5.32 0.70
C ARG A 103 8.26 4.47 1.66
N GLY A 104 7.70 3.34 1.21
CA GLY A 104 6.89 2.43 2.00
C GLY A 104 5.78 1.78 1.19
N HIS A 105 4.74 1.35 1.88
CA HIS A 105 3.54 0.75 1.26
C HIS A 105 2.29 1.37 1.89
N ASP A 106 1.22 1.42 1.12
CA ASP A 106 -0.08 1.82 1.66
C ASP A 106 -0.91 0.61 2.12
N GLY A 107 -2.05 0.90 2.76
CA GLY A 107 -2.97 -0.14 3.25
C GLY A 107 -3.61 -1.01 2.16
N TYR A 108 -3.42 -0.68 0.87
CA TYR A 108 -3.91 -1.43 -0.28
C TYR A 108 -2.81 -2.26 -0.95
N GLY A 109 -1.60 -2.31 -0.36
CA GLY A 109 -0.46 -3.05 -0.88
C GLY A 109 0.26 -2.38 -2.06
N ARG A 110 -0.03 -1.10 -2.38
CA ARG A 110 0.71 -0.35 -3.39
C ARG A 110 2.04 0.13 -2.80
N THR A 111 3.09 0.14 -3.61
CA THR A 111 4.36 0.75 -3.24
C THR A 111 4.22 2.28 -3.29
N LEU A 112 4.46 2.96 -2.17
CA LEU A 112 4.58 4.41 -2.12
C LEU A 112 5.99 4.79 -2.53
N ALA A 113 6.16 5.62 -3.58
CA ALA A 113 7.49 5.95 -4.08
C ALA A 113 7.54 7.30 -4.79
N ARG A 114 8.73 7.89 -4.83
CA ARG A 114 9.08 8.87 -5.87
C ARG A 114 9.46 8.09 -7.13
N VAL A 115 9.01 8.55 -8.27
CA VAL A 115 9.27 7.90 -9.57
C VAL A 115 9.91 8.91 -10.50
N VAL A 116 11.10 8.58 -10.97
CA VAL A 116 11.88 9.46 -11.85
C VAL A 116 12.01 8.81 -13.23
N VAL A 117 11.61 9.54 -14.25
CA VAL A 117 11.73 9.17 -15.66
C VAL A 117 12.50 10.28 -16.39
N ASP A 118 13.56 9.95 -17.11
CA ASP A 118 14.42 10.89 -17.84
C ASP A 118 14.88 12.08 -16.97
N GLY A 119 15.19 11.82 -15.70
CA GLY A 119 15.62 12.83 -14.73
C GLY A 119 14.49 13.67 -14.11
N VAL A 120 13.23 13.49 -14.53
CA VAL A 120 12.06 14.23 -14.03
C VAL A 120 11.31 13.40 -13.00
N ASP A 121 11.10 13.96 -11.79
CA ASP A 121 10.17 13.35 -10.81
C ASP A 121 8.73 13.55 -11.28
N LEU A 122 8.00 12.45 -11.42
CA LEU A 122 6.64 12.46 -11.98
C LEU A 122 5.63 13.14 -11.03
N GLY A 123 5.81 13.02 -9.72
CA GLY A 123 4.97 13.68 -8.72
C GLY A 123 5.15 15.21 -8.77
N ASP A 124 6.39 15.66 -8.81
CA ASP A 124 6.72 17.09 -8.92
C ASP A 124 6.19 17.67 -10.23
N ALA A 125 6.29 16.94 -11.34
CA ALA A 125 5.73 17.35 -12.63
C ALA A 125 4.20 17.48 -12.60
N GLN A 126 3.49 16.54 -11.96
CA GLN A 126 2.04 16.63 -11.79
C GLN A 126 1.62 17.86 -10.96
N LEU A 127 2.37 18.19 -9.91
CA LEU A 127 2.14 19.41 -9.11
C LEU A 127 2.40 20.67 -9.93
N ALA A 128 3.53 20.74 -10.63
CA ALA A 128 3.92 21.91 -11.43
C ALA A 128 2.94 22.23 -12.56
N ASP A 129 2.32 21.19 -13.14
CA ASP A 129 1.29 21.34 -14.17
C ASP A 129 -0.10 21.63 -13.60
N GLY A 130 -0.26 21.59 -12.27
CA GLY A 130 -1.55 21.74 -11.62
C GLY A 130 -2.49 20.58 -11.89
N LEU A 131 -1.97 19.35 -11.90
CA LEU A 131 -2.74 18.12 -12.18
C LEU A 131 -2.88 17.21 -10.95
N ALA A 132 -2.34 17.64 -9.81
CA ALA A 132 -2.48 16.99 -8.51
C ALA A 132 -2.40 18.02 -7.38
N TRP A 133 -2.81 17.60 -6.18
CA TRP A 133 -2.62 18.32 -4.92
C TRP A 133 -1.45 17.73 -4.15
N VAL A 134 -0.75 18.54 -3.34
CA VAL A 134 0.11 18.03 -2.27
C VAL A 134 -0.78 17.37 -1.21
N TYR A 135 -0.54 16.09 -0.93
CA TYR A 135 -1.29 15.38 0.10
C TYR A 135 -0.65 15.61 1.48
N ARG A 136 -0.97 16.78 2.07
CA ARG A 136 -0.33 17.33 3.28
C ARG A 136 -0.42 16.42 4.51
N ARG A 137 -1.31 15.43 4.51
CA ARG A 137 -1.38 14.42 5.57
C ARG A 137 -0.13 13.53 5.62
N TYR A 138 0.56 13.36 4.49
CA TYR A 138 1.70 12.45 4.35
C TYR A 138 2.97 13.14 3.86
N ALA A 139 2.88 14.36 3.35
CA ALA A 139 4.02 15.10 2.83
C ALA A 139 3.93 16.58 3.19
N ASN A 140 4.97 17.07 3.86
CA ASN A 140 5.18 18.49 4.17
C ASN A 140 6.50 18.98 3.55
N ASP A 141 6.81 18.50 2.35
CA ASP A 141 8.01 18.91 1.61
C ASP A 141 7.78 20.32 1.03
N ALA A 142 8.62 21.27 1.42
CA ALA A 142 8.52 22.67 1.00
C ALA A 142 8.66 22.84 -0.51
N SER A 143 9.44 21.98 -1.17
CA SER A 143 9.61 22.01 -2.63
C SER A 143 8.32 21.63 -3.35
N MET A 144 7.61 20.58 -2.86
CA MET A 144 6.33 20.16 -3.42
C MET A 144 5.25 21.23 -3.21
N ILE A 145 5.24 21.87 -2.04
CA ILE A 145 4.33 22.97 -1.73
C ILE A 145 4.56 24.13 -2.67
N ALA A 146 5.82 24.52 -2.92
CA ALA A 146 6.16 25.61 -3.83
C ALA A 146 5.73 25.31 -5.28
N LEU A 147 5.82 24.06 -5.74
CA LEU A 147 5.32 23.66 -7.06
C LEU A 147 3.80 23.81 -7.17
N GLU A 148 3.05 23.35 -6.16
CA GLU A 148 1.61 23.53 -6.08
C GLU A 148 1.21 25.01 -6.07
N ASP A 149 1.87 25.81 -5.23
CA ASP A 149 1.60 27.26 -5.12
C ASP A 149 1.92 28.00 -6.43
N GLY A 150 3.01 27.63 -7.11
CA GLY A 150 3.34 28.14 -8.42
C GLY A 150 2.30 27.78 -9.49
N ALA A 151 1.77 26.57 -9.47
CA ALA A 151 0.69 26.16 -10.35
C ALA A 151 -0.64 26.91 -10.05
N ARG A 152 -0.96 27.12 -8.77
CA ARG A 152 -2.12 27.91 -8.33
C ARG A 152 -2.04 29.37 -8.78
N ALA A 153 -0.91 30.02 -8.54
CA ALA A 153 -0.67 31.41 -8.93
C ALA A 153 -0.81 31.59 -10.44
N ALA A 154 -0.30 30.65 -11.23
CA ALA A 154 -0.40 30.64 -12.69
C ALA A 154 -1.73 30.10 -13.23
N ARG A 155 -2.66 29.71 -12.38
CA ARG A 155 -3.95 29.09 -12.73
C ARG A 155 -3.81 27.89 -13.69
N ARG A 156 -2.78 27.07 -13.51
CA ARG A 156 -2.53 25.89 -14.36
C ARG A 156 -3.48 24.75 -13.99
N GLY A 157 -3.84 23.97 -14.97
CA GLY A 157 -4.58 22.73 -14.79
C GLY A 157 -5.87 22.92 -14.01
N LEU A 158 -6.05 22.12 -12.95
CA LEU A 158 -7.20 22.14 -12.05
C LEU A 158 -7.38 23.53 -11.37
N TRP A 159 -6.31 24.31 -11.19
CA TRP A 159 -6.34 25.64 -10.60
C TRP A 159 -6.94 26.70 -11.52
N SER A 160 -7.26 26.40 -12.77
CA SER A 160 -8.06 27.26 -13.64
C SER A 160 -9.54 27.31 -13.22
N GLN A 161 -10.00 26.34 -12.43
CA GLN A 161 -11.33 26.33 -11.83
C GLN A 161 -11.44 27.36 -10.69
N ARG A 162 -12.65 27.84 -10.45
CA ARG A 162 -12.91 28.82 -9.39
C ARG A 162 -12.71 28.19 -8.00
N ASP A 163 -13.15 26.94 -7.81
CA ASP A 163 -13.09 26.21 -6.55
C ASP A 163 -12.84 24.71 -6.84
N PRO A 164 -11.59 24.32 -7.09
CA PRO A 164 -11.26 22.95 -7.37
C PRO A 164 -11.41 22.07 -6.12
N GLU A 165 -12.29 21.07 -6.18
CA GLU A 165 -12.51 20.13 -5.07
C GLU A 165 -11.31 19.17 -4.94
N PRO A 166 -10.66 19.05 -3.76
CA PRO A 166 -9.58 18.11 -3.59
C PRO A 166 -10.08 16.66 -3.53
N PRO A 167 -9.25 15.65 -3.98
CA PRO A 167 -9.67 14.25 -4.09
C PRO A 167 -10.17 13.63 -2.79
N TRP A 168 -9.58 13.98 -1.65
CA TRP A 168 -10.02 13.43 -0.35
C TRP A 168 -11.44 13.88 0.01
N ARG A 169 -11.86 15.13 -0.30
CA ARG A 169 -13.24 15.58 -0.10
C ARG A 169 -14.19 14.88 -1.06
N TYR A 170 -13.77 14.70 -2.31
CA TYR A 170 -14.55 13.95 -3.30
C TYR A 170 -14.82 12.52 -2.82
N ARG A 171 -13.81 11.81 -2.27
CA ARG A 171 -13.96 10.47 -1.69
C ARG A 171 -14.91 10.46 -0.48
N GLU A 172 -14.77 11.41 0.44
CA GLU A 172 -15.65 11.54 1.61
C GLU A 172 -17.13 11.69 1.20
N ARG A 173 -17.40 12.50 0.19
CA ARG A 173 -18.74 12.72 -0.34
C ARG A 173 -19.27 11.49 -1.10
N ALA A 174 -18.43 10.78 -1.84
CA ALA A 174 -18.80 9.60 -2.61
C ALA A 174 -19.00 8.34 -1.75
N SER A 175 -18.43 8.31 -0.54
CA SER A 175 -18.57 7.23 0.45
C SER A 175 -19.41 7.76 1.62
N PRO A 176 -20.75 7.62 1.61
CA PRO A 176 -21.56 8.03 2.75
C PRO A 176 -21.11 7.26 4.00
N PRO A 177 -21.17 7.88 5.20
CA PRO A 177 -20.76 7.24 6.43
C PRO A 177 -21.51 5.93 6.62
N HIS A 178 -20.78 4.86 6.89
CA HIS A 178 -21.35 3.58 7.28
C HIS A 178 -22.13 3.78 8.57
N GLY A 179 -23.48 3.75 8.50
CA GLY A 179 -24.32 3.75 9.70
C GLY A 179 -25.42 4.79 9.77
N THR A 180 -26.36 4.79 8.82
CA THR A 180 -27.75 5.08 9.15
C THR A 180 -28.60 3.99 8.49
N VAL A 181 -28.76 2.88 9.21
CA VAL A 181 -29.87 1.98 8.97
C VAL A 181 -31.13 2.83 9.17
N ARG A 182 -31.75 3.19 8.07
CA ARG A 182 -33.08 3.81 8.09
C ARG A 182 -33.99 2.80 8.80
N ALA A 183 -34.35 3.10 10.04
CA ALA A 183 -35.34 2.33 10.77
C ALA A 183 -36.59 2.26 9.88
N ALA A 184 -36.94 1.06 9.44
CA ALA A 184 -38.19 0.80 8.77
C ALA A 184 -39.29 1.12 9.78
N THR A 185 -40.10 2.12 9.49
CA THR A 185 -41.32 2.42 10.22
C THR A 185 -42.24 1.19 10.13
N PRO A 186 -42.64 0.54 11.23
CA PRO A 186 -43.62 -0.53 11.15
C PRO A 186 -44.95 0.06 10.71
N GLY A 187 -45.41 -0.42 9.55
CA GLY A 187 -46.72 -0.05 9.01
C GLY A 187 -47.83 -0.25 10.02
N GLY A 188 -48.54 0.82 10.33
CA GLY A 188 -49.74 0.80 11.11
C GLY A 188 -50.82 -0.03 10.42
N VAL A 189 -51.25 -1.09 11.09
CA VAL A 189 -52.48 -1.82 10.78
C VAL A 189 -53.60 -0.88 11.22
N GLY A 190 -54.30 -0.28 10.26
CA GLY A 190 -55.53 0.45 10.45
C GLY A 190 -56.73 -0.41 10.02
N ARG A 191 -57.70 -0.52 10.88
CA ARG A 191 -58.98 -1.21 10.73
C ARG A 191 -59.79 -0.69 9.54
#